data_70bbc5940748884bdef4665e006118ea
#
_entry.id   70bbc5940748884bdef4665e006118ea
#
_cell.length_a   1.000
_cell.length_b   1.000
_cell.length_c   1.000
_cell.angle_alpha   90.00
_cell.angle_beta   90.00
_cell.angle_gamma   90.00
#
_symmetry.space_group_name_H-M   'P 1'
#
loop_
_entity.id
_entity.type
_entity.pdbx_description
1 polymer ?
#
loop_
_entity_poly.entity_id
_entity_poly.type
_entity_poly.pdbx_seq_one_letter_code
_entity_poly.pdbx_strand_id
1 'polypeptide(L)'
;MITRYETHLTVNLQNKTLEDFKNVCKLIDAKPIVINLQNSNQVMTSKTIQTEFDIKPYNICADDVIILEENGFEVIRVKIETDKVKDSDTYHYAEIHVPCHTRKLIEYPNIINDLPLFDLEGNQIKGHISSNEFKPNITFITW
;
A
#
# COMPACT_ATOMS: atom_id res chain seq x y z
N MET A 1 10.59 6.69 -22.10
CA MET A 1 9.40 5.95 -21.62
C MET A 1 9.17 6.27 -20.14
N ILE A 2 7.96 6.70 -19.80
CA ILE A 2 7.62 7.06 -18.42
C ILE A 2 7.37 5.77 -17.63
N THR A 3 8.03 5.64 -16.48
CA THR A 3 7.77 4.57 -15.50
C THR A 3 6.99 5.16 -14.32
N ARG A 4 5.93 4.47 -13.94
CA ARG A 4 5.12 4.82 -12.78
C ARG A 4 5.47 3.92 -11.60
N TYR A 5 5.71 4.54 -10.47
CA TYR A 5 5.91 3.87 -9.19
C TYR A 5 4.85 4.32 -8.20
N GLU A 6 4.44 3.44 -7.33
CA GLU A 6 3.62 3.75 -6.17
C GLU A 6 4.39 3.35 -4.91
N THR A 7 4.52 4.30 -3.98
CA THR A 7 5.24 4.06 -2.72
C THR A 7 4.27 4.05 -1.55
N HIS A 8 4.44 3.07 -0.68
CA HIS A 8 3.73 2.96 0.59
C HIS A 8 4.75 2.86 1.72
N LEU A 9 4.79 3.88 2.56
CA LEU A 9 5.64 3.92 3.73
C LEU A 9 4.77 3.67 4.96
N THR A 10 4.90 2.49 5.55
CA THR A 10 4.16 2.14 6.77
C THR A 10 4.91 2.69 7.96
N VAL A 11 4.20 3.38 8.84
CA VAL A 11 4.77 4.04 10.01
C VAL A 11 4.16 3.53 11.30
N ASN A 12 4.98 3.59 12.36
CA ASN A 12 4.52 3.57 13.73
C ASN A 12 4.33 5.02 14.18
N LEU A 13 3.13 5.38 14.63
CA LEU A 13 2.82 6.74 15.07
C LEU A 13 3.61 7.16 16.31
N GLN A 14 4.07 6.20 17.11
CA GLN A 14 4.70 6.46 18.40
C GLN A 14 3.79 7.34 19.30
N ASN A 15 4.26 8.51 19.69
CA ASN A 15 3.48 9.48 20.47
C ASN A 15 2.77 10.55 19.62
N LYS A 16 2.75 10.38 18.31
CA LYS A 16 2.08 11.29 17.37
C LYS A 16 0.63 10.87 17.13
N THR A 17 -0.21 11.83 16.75
CA THR A 17 -1.59 11.59 16.39
C THR A 17 -1.74 11.31 14.90
N LEU A 18 -2.91 10.78 14.52
CA LEU A 18 -3.26 10.62 13.11
C LEU A 18 -3.34 11.97 12.37
N GLU A 19 -3.75 13.03 13.05
CA GLU A 19 -3.78 14.38 12.48
C GLU A 19 -2.36 14.90 12.21
N ASP A 20 -1.41 14.66 13.13
CA ASP A 20 0.01 14.95 12.91
C ASP A 20 0.54 14.22 11.66
N PHE A 21 0.15 12.96 11.48
CA PHE A 21 0.52 12.16 10.32
C PHE A 21 -0.05 12.75 9.02
N LYS A 22 -1.32 13.14 9.01
CA LYS A 22 -1.94 13.82 7.85
C LYS A 22 -1.19 15.08 7.46
N ASN A 23 -0.74 15.87 8.44
CA ASN A 23 0.01 17.09 8.19
C ASN A 23 1.37 16.81 7.55
N VAL A 24 2.07 15.78 8.00
CA VAL A 24 3.36 15.37 7.40
C VAL A 24 3.15 14.82 5.99
N CYS A 25 2.09 14.06 5.75
CA CYS A 25 1.75 13.60 4.40
C CYS A 25 1.60 14.76 3.41
N LYS A 26 1.05 15.89 3.83
CA LYS A 26 0.97 17.09 3.00
C LYS A 26 2.35 17.64 2.64
N LEU A 27 3.32 17.59 3.56
CA LEU A 27 4.68 18.06 3.31
C LEU A 27 5.40 17.25 2.23
N ILE A 28 5.12 15.96 2.16
CA ILE A 28 5.74 15.06 1.19
C ILE A 28 4.86 14.79 -0.04
N ASP A 29 3.75 15.50 -0.18
CA ASP A 29 2.76 15.32 -1.26
C ASP A 29 2.27 13.87 -1.38
N ALA A 30 1.98 13.26 -0.24
CA ALA A 30 1.45 11.90 -0.16
C ALA A 30 0.04 11.89 0.44
N LYS A 31 -0.71 10.83 0.15
CA LYS A 31 -2.00 10.58 0.77
C LYS A 31 -1.81 9.75 2.03
N PRO A 32 -2.46 10.10 3.14
CA PRO A 32 -2.51 9.22 4.31
C PRO A 32 -3.48 8.08 4.07
N ILE A 33 -3.11 6.89 4.50
CA ILE A 33 -3.96 5.69 4.46
C ILE A 33 -3.93 5.03 5.83
N VAL A 34 -5.10 4.65 6.34
CA VAL A 34 -5.25 3.77 7.50
C VAL A 34 -5.96 2.52 7.03
N ILE A 35 -5.23 1.42 6.99
CA ILE A 35 -5.74 0.11 6.60
C ILE A 35 -6.20 -0.64 7.84
N ASN A 36 -7.47 -0.99 7.87
CA ASN A 36 -8.03 -1.84 8.91
C ASN A 36 -7.92 -3.30 8.47
N LEU A 37 -7.09 -4.03 9.17
CA LEU A 37 -6.95 -5.48 9.06
C LEU A 37 -7.74 -6.14 10.20
N GLN A 38 -8.05 -7.43 10.07
CA GLN A 38 -8.85 -8.14 11.07
C GLN A 38 -8.29 -8.03 12.51
N ASN A 39 -6.97 -7.99 12.66
CA ASN A 39 -6.29 -7.99 13.94
C ASN A 39 -5.41 -6.77 14.22
N SER A 40 -5.31 -5.83 13.27
CA SER A 40 -4.44 -4.66 13.41
C SER A 40 -4.81 -3.57 12.43
N ASN A 41 -4.40 -2.35 12.74
CA ASN A 41 -4.45 -1.23 11.82
C ASN A 41 -3.03 -0.88 11.35
N GLN A 42 -2.90 -0.55 10.07
CA GLN A 42 -1.66 -0.04 9.51
C GLN A 42 -1.85 1.39 9.04
N VAL A 43 -0.94 2.25 9.43
CA VAL A 43 -0.89 3.65 9.00
C VAL A 43 0.24 3.79 7.99
N MET A 44 -0.07 4.29 6.82
CA MET A 44 0.93 4.42 5.74
C MET A 44 0.67 5.61 4.84
N THR A 45 1.71 6.00 4.12
CA THR A 45 1.60 6.95 3.01
C THR A 45 1.24 6.23 1.72
N SER A 46 0.62 6.94 0.80
CA SER A 46 0.46 6.50 -0.59
C SER A 46 0.86 7.63 -1.51
N LYS A 47 1.81 7.38 -2.39
CA LYS A 47 2.31 8.38 -3.32
C LYS A 47 2.64 7.74 -4.66
N THR A 48 2.15 8.37 -5.73
CA THR A 48 2.48 7.97 -7.10
C THR A 48 3.57 8.88 -7.64
N ILE A 49 4.61 8.27 -8.20
CA ILE A 49 5.74 8.97 -8.81
C ILE A 49 5.87 8.50 -10.25
N GLN A 50 5.97 9.46 -11.17
CA GLN A 50 6.23 9.19 -12.58
C GLN A 50 7.58 9.79 -12.95
N THR A 51 8.41 9.02 -13.61
CA THR A 51 9.74 9.45 -14.02
C THR A 51 10.15 8.86 -15.36
N GLU A 52 10.88 9.64 -16.15
CA GLU A 52 11.53 9.17 -17.37
C GLU A 52 12.96 8.66 -17.08
N PHE A 53 13.49 8.95 -15.91
CA PHE A 53 14.84 8.58 -15.51
C PHE A 53 14.89 7.16 -14.96
N ASP A 54 16.01 6.50 -15.19
CA ASP A 54 16.31 5.21 -14.57
C ASP A 54 16.80 5.44 -13.13
N ILE A 55 15.85 5.59 -12.22
CA ILE A 55 16.11 5.81 -10.80
C ILE A 55 15.98 4.46 -10.08
N LYS A 56 16.96 4.12 -9.26
CA LYS A 56 16.86 2.94 -8.40
C LYS A 56 15.64 3.12 -7.48
N PRO A 57 14.74 2.13 -7.41
CA PRO A 57 13.50 2.25 -6.62
C PRO A 57 13.72 2.74 -5.19
N TYR A 58 14.80 2.31 -4.56
CA TYR A 58 15.12 2.72 -3.20
C TYR A 58 15.31 4.24 -3.03
N ASN A 59 15.85 4.91 -4.04
CA ASN A 59 16.08 6.36 -3.99
C ASN A 59 14.81 7.18 -4.21
N ILE A 60 13.73 6.57 -4.69
CA ILE A 60 12.47 7.27 -4.99
C ILE A 60 11.82 7.84 -3.73
N CYS A 61 11.91 7.12 -2.62
CA CYS A 61 11.26 7.48 -1.36
C CYS A 61 12.23 7.83 -0.22
N ALA A 62 13.53 7.87 -0.49
CA ALA A 62 14.53 8.11 0.57
C ALA A 62 14.30 9.44 1.29
N ASP A 63 14.02 10.51 0.58
CA ASP A 63 13.75 11.83 1.17
C ASP A 63 12.47 11.82 2.01
N ASP A 64 11.44 11.14 1.55
CA ASP A 64 10.16 11.02 2.27
C ASP A 64 10.34 10.27 3.59
N VAL A 65 11.17 9.23 3.61
CA VAL A 65 11.52 8.49 4.85
C VAL A 65 12.20 9.42 5.84
N ILE A 66 13.17 10.20 5.40
CA ILE A 66 13.88 11.15 6.26
C ILE A 66 12.91 12.17 6.87
N ILE A 67 12.01 12.74 6.06
CA ILE A 67 11.06 13.75 6.54
C ILE A 67 10.08 13.13 7.56
N LEU A 68 9.60 11.92 7.34
CA LEU A 68 8.74 11.22 8.30
C LEU A 68 9.46 10.99 9.63
N GLU A 69 10.68 10.50 9.61
CA GLU A 69 11.46 10.23 10.81
C GLU A 69 11.85 11.51 11.57
N GLU A 70 12.21 12.58 10.86
CA GLU A 70 12.48 13.90 11.46
C GLU A 70 11.23 14.50 12.14
N ASN A 71 10.03 14.11 11.70
CA ASN A 71 8.76 14.54 12.30
C ASN A 71 8.22 13.58 13.37
N GLY A 72 9.02 12.61 13.80
CA GLY A 72 8.73 11.75 14.95
C GLY A 72 7.97 10.47 14.63
N PHE A 73 7.87 10.08 13.35
CA PHE A 73 7.30 8.82 12.92
C PHE A 73 8.41 7.81 12.67
N GLU A 74 8.19 6.56 13.06
CA GLU A 74 9.10 5.46 12.72
C GLU A 74 8.62 4.77 11.45
N VAL A 75 9.43 4.77 10.41
CA VAL A 75 9.12 4.02 9.18
C VAL A 75 9.51 2.57 9.39
N ILE A 76 8.51 1.69 9.44
CA ILE A 76 8.70 0.25 9.72
C ILE A 76 8.65 -0.61 8.48
N ARG A 77 8.15 -0.10 7.35
CA ARG A 77 8.12 -0.81 6.09
C ARG A 77 8.15 0.16 4.92
N VAL A 78 8.97 -0.16 3.93
CA VAL A 78 9.01 0.53 2.64
C VAL A 78 8.52 -0.44 1.58
N LYS A 79 7.45 -0.09 0.88
CA LYS A 79 6.91 -0.86 -0.24
C LYS A 79 6.90 0.01 -1.48
N ILE A 80 7.48 -0.49 -2.54
CA ILE A 80 7.52 0.17 -3.85
C ILE A 80 6.90 -0.76 -4.87
N GLU A 81 5.89 -0.28 -5.56
CA GLU A 81 5.16 -1.02 -6.57
C GLU A 81 5.37 -0.38 -7.94
N THR A 82 5.38 -1.19 -8.97
CA THR A 82 5.37 -0.75 -10.36
C THR A 82 4.55 -1.73 -11.20
N ASP A 83 3.91 -1.22 -12.24
CA ASP A 83 3.20 -2.02 -13.22
C ASP A 83 4.10 -2.52 -14.36
N LYS A 84 5.34 -2.03 -14.41
CA LYS A 84 6.33 -2.37 -15.44
C LYS A 84 7.62 -2.87 -14.78
N VAL A 85 7.82 -4.18 -14.84
CA VAL A 85 9.06 -4.80 -14.41
C VAL A 85 9.96 -4.97 -15.62
N LYS A 86 11.19 -4.44 -15.55
CA LYS A 86 12.22 -4.69 -16.57
C LYS A 86 12.87 -6.05 -16.32
N ASP A 87 13.38 -6.70 -17.35
CA ASP A 87 14.05 -8.01 -17.22
C ASP A 87 15.21 -8.03 -16.22
N SER A 88 15.84 -6.86 -16.02
CA SER A 88 16.93 -6.68 -15.04
C SER A 88 16.47 -6.37 -13.62
N ASP A 89 15.17 -6.15 -13.40
CA ASP A 89 14.64 -5.78 -12.10
C ASP A 89 14.43 -7.00 -11.23
N THR A 90 14.73 -6.85 -9.94
CA THR A 90 14.42 -7.83 -8.91
C THR A 90 13.19 -7.37 -8.16
N TYR A 91 12.19 -8.22 -8.05
CA TYR A 91 11.00 -7.97 -7.23
C TYR A 91 10.82 -9.09 -6.21
N HIS A 92 10.18 -8.76 -5.07
CA HIS A 92 9.99 -9.72 -3.99
C HIS A 92 8.71 -10.54 -4.17
N TYR A 93 7.64 -9.92 -4.66
CA TYR A 93 6.35 -10.57 -4.87
C TYR A 93 5.44 -9.71 -5.75
N ALA A 94 4.38 -10.33 -6.24
CA ALA A 94 3.30 -9.64 -6.95
C ALA A 94 2.03 -9.67 -6.11
N GLU A 95 1.21 -8.62 -6.22
CA GLU A 95 -0.09 -8.53 -5.55
C GLU A 95 -1.19 -8.21 -6.55
N ILE A 96 -2.38 -8.72 -6.28
CA ILE A 96 -3.59 -8.36 -7.00
C ILE A 96 -4.55 -7.73 -6.01
N HIS A 97 -4.98 -6.50 -6.30
CA HIS A 97 -5.94 -5.76 -5.50
C HIS A 97 -7.25 -5.61 -6.27
N VAL A 98 -8.34 -6.05 -5.68
CA VAL A 98 -9.67 -5.88 -6.27
C VAL A 98 -10.49 -4.96 -5.36
N PRO A 99 -10.82 -3.73 -5.82
CA PRO A 99 -11.72 -2.85 -5.09
C PRO A 99 -13.15 -3.34 -5.21
N CYS A 100 -13.85 -3.40 -4.09
CA CYS A 100 -15.24 -3.80 -4.01
C CYS A 100 -16.04 -2.78 -3.20
N HIS A 101 -17.31 -2.57 -3.56
CA HIS A 101 -18.20 -1.83 -2.67
C HIS A 101 -18.37 -2.60 -1.36
N THR A 102 -18.14 -1.94 -0.23
CA THR A 102 -18.25 -2.54 1.11
C THR A 102 -19.61 -3.20 1.31
N ARG A 103 -20.68 -2.55 0.85
CA ARG A 103 -22.04 -3.09 0.92
C ARG A 103 -22.16 -4.42 0.19
N LYS A 104 -21.56 -4.56 -0.98
CA LYS A 104 -21.59 -5.80 -1.77
C LYS A 104 -20.85 -6.95 -1.07
N LEU A 105 -19.75 -6.67 -0.39
CA LEU A 105 -19.04 -7.68 0.39
C LEU A 105 -19.86 -8.17 1.59
N ILE A 106 -20.67 -7.30 2.21
CA ILE A 106 -21.59 -7.70 3.28
C ILE A 106 -22.69 -8.63 2.73
N GLU A 107 -23.19 -8.36 1.50
CA GLU A 107 -24.19 -9.20 0.83
C GLU A 107 -23.60 -10.57 0.39
N TYR A 108 -22.31 -10.62 0.07
CA TYR A 108 -21.61 -11.81 -0.42
C TYR A 108 -20.35 -12.13 0.41
N PRO A 109 -20.51 -12.56 1.69
CA PRO A 109 -19.38 -12.70 2.61
C PRO A 109 -18.37 -13.78 2.21
N ASN A 110 -18.74 -14.71 1.36
CA ASN A 110 -17.87 -15.83 0.95
C ASN A 110 -17.17 -15.58 -0.40
N ILE A 111 -17.22 -14.37 -0.94
CA ILE A 111 -16.65 -14.07 -2.26
C ILE A 111 -15.16 -14.42 -2.38
N ILE A 112 -14.38 -14.28 -1.30
CA ILE A 112 -12.97 -14.65 -1.28
C ILE A 112 -12.78 -16.14 -1.55
N ASN A 113 -13.63 -16.98 -0.97
CA ASN A 113 -13.58 -18.43 -1.16
C ASN A 113 -14.08 -18.84 -2.53
N ASP A 114 -15.01 -18.05 -3.11
CA ASP A 114 -15.60 -18.31 -4.41
C ASP A 114 -14.71 -17.87 -5.58
N LEU A 115 -13.68 -17.07 -5.31
CA LEU A 115 -12.69 -16.58 -6.28
C LEU A 115 -11.28 -17.04 -5.92
N PRO A 116 -11.01 -18.35 -5.96
CA PRO A 116 -9.67 -18.85 -5.62
C PRO A 116 -8.67 -18.47 -6.69
N LEU A 117 -7.50 -17.99 -6.24
CA LEU A 117 -6.32 -17.84 -7.09
C LEU A 117 -5.28 -18.89 -6.73
N PHE A 118 -4.53 -19.32 -7.73
CA PHE A 118 -3.48 -20.31 -7.58
C PHE A 118 -2.17 -19.75 -8.14
N ASP A 119 -1.05 -20.12 -7.51
CA ASP A 119 0.26 -19.84 -8.05
C ASP A 119 0.61 -20.78 -9.23
N LEU A 120 1.77 -20.59 -9.84
CA LEU A 120 2.20 -21.41 -10.97
C LEU A 120 2.47 -22.88 -10.59
N GLU A 121 2.64 -23.15 -9.30
CA GLU A 121 2.84 -24.50 -8.77
C GLU A 121 1.54 -25.20 -8.39
N GLY A 122 0.40 -24.50 -8.52
CA GLY A 122 -0.93 -25.00 -8.20
C GLY A 122 -1.34 -24.85 -6.74
N ASN A 123 -0.60 -24.11 -5.93
CA ASN A 123 -0.97 -23.80 -4.55
C ASN A 123 -1.98 -22.66 -4.50
N GLN A 124 -3.02 -22.80 -3.67
CA GLN A 124 -4.00 -21.75 -3.50
C GLN A 124 -3.41 -20.55 -2.76
N ILE A 125 -3.59 -19.36 -3.35
CA ILE A 125 -3.18 -18.10 -2.75
C ILE A 125 -4.33 -17.61 -1.86
N LYS A 126 -4.02 -17.32 -0.60
CA LYS A 126 -5.01 -16.83 0.37
C LYS A 126 -5.28 -15.35 0.18
N GLY A 127 -6.55 -14.99 -0.03
CA GLY A 127 -6.98 -13.59 -0.10
C GLY A 127 -7.17 -12.97 1.28
N HIS A 128 -6.97 -11.65 1.34
CA HIS A 128 -7.17 -10.83 2.54
C HIS A 128 -8.14 -9.70 2.26
N ILE A 129 -8.98 -9.37 3.24
CA ILE A 129 -9.86 -8.20 3.18
C ILE A 129 -9.22 -7.07 3.96
N SER A 130 -9.20 -5.87 3.37
CA SER A 130 -8.77 -4.65 4.02
C SER A 130 -9.68 -3.48 3.67
N SER A 131 -9.77 -2.52 4.57
CA SER A 131 -10.52 -1.29 4.36
C SER A 131 -9.67 -0.08 4.74
N ASN A 132 -9.99 1.07 4.12
CA ASN A 132 -9.35 2.33 4.43
C ASN A 132 -10.35 3.23 5.15
N GLU A 133 -10.01 3.72 6.35
CA GLU A 133 -10.88 4.62 7.13
C GLU A 133 -11.29 5.89 6.37
N PHE A 134 -10.46 6.39 5.47
CA PHE A 134 -10.74 7.57 4.67
C PHE A 134 -11.63 7.29 3.45
N LYS A 135 -11.89 6.03 3.14
CA LYS A 135 -12.77 5.58 2.06
C LYS A 135 -13.62 4.39 2.51
N PRO A 136 -14.58 4.61 3.43
CA PRO A 136 -15.29 3.50 4.08
C PRO A 136 -16.22 2.71 3.14
N ASN A 137 -16.57 3.27 1.98
CA ASN A 137 -17.45 2.61 1.02
C ASN A 137 -16.73 1.61 0.10
N ILE A 138 -15.41 1.56 0.18
CA ILE A 138 -14.60 0.66 -0.63
C ILE A 138 -13.78 -0.25 0.27
N THR A 139 -13.87 -1.54 0.00
CA THR A 139 -13.07 -2.58 0.65
C THR A 139 -12.26 -3.28 -0.43
N PHE A 140 -11.01 -3.61 -0.12
CA PHE A 140 -10.12 -4.31 -1.04
C PHE A 140 -10.01 -5.78 -0.68
N ILE A 141 -10.00 -6.62 -1.70
CA ILE A 141 -9.54 -7.99 -1.61
C ILE A 141 -8.14 -8.03 -2.24
N THR A 142 -7.18 -8.55 -1.49
CA THR A 142 -5.78 -8.64 -1.93
C THR A 142 -5.32 -10.08 -1.90
N TRP A 143 -4.72 -10.52 -3.00
CA TRP A 143 -4.04 -11.83 -3.11
C TRP A 143 -2.57 -11.66 -3.30
#